data_0d824b80dbe77b62fa7176adc8d5de29
#
_entry.id   0d824b80dbe77b62fa7176adc8d5de29
#
_cell.length_a   1.000
_cell.length_b   1.000
_cell.length_c   1.000
_cell.angle_alpha   90.00
_cell.angle_beta   90.00
_cell.angle_gamma   90.00
#
_symmetry.space_group_name_H-M   'P 1'
#
loop_
_entity.id
_entity.type
_entity.pdbx_description
1 polymer ?
#
loop_
_entity_poly.entity_id
_entity_poly.type
_entity_poly.pdbx_seq_one_letter_code
_entity_poly.pdbx_strand_id
1 'polypeptide(L)'
;MDILLDASAIIAFIADEPESNIVINCTKNAILVSPSVVSSEIANALTRMIKKEIITSKEKMLDLVNIFQKIPLKMIEINLEKSLEIAWENKIYAYDAFYLEAAKRLNLPLLTFDNKMKTIGKKIGITILGE
;
A
#
# COMPACT_ATOMS: atom_id res chain seq x y z
N MET A 1 16.63 6.56 2.80
CA MET A 1 15.27 7.14 2.89
C MET A 1 14.26 6.03 3.08
N ASP A 2 13.32 6.24 3.96
CA ASP A 2 12.24 5.28 4.18
C ASP A 2 11.00 5.75 3.44
N ILE A 3 10.28 4.82 2.82
CA ILE A 3 9.07 5.09 2.05
C ILE A 3 7.97 4.16 2.54
N LEU A 4 6.79 4.69 2.80
CA LEU A 4 5.64 3.88 3.14
C LEU A 4 4.85 3.54 1.88
N LEU A 5 4.57 2.25 1.70
CA LEU A 5 3.81 1.74 0.57
C LEU A 5 2.44 1.26 1.06
N ASP A 6 1.40 1.56 0.29
CA ASP A 6 0.10 0.92 0.50
C ASP A 6 -0.05 -0.31 -0.39
N ALA A 7 -1.17 -1.01 -0.27
CA ALA A 7 -1.42 -2.22 -1.04
C ALA A 7 -1.49 -1.94 -2.54
N SER A 8 -1.99 -0.77 -2.97
CA SER A 8 -2.09 -0.44 -4.40
C SER A 8 -0.73 -0.38 -5.06
N ALA A 9 0.27 0.20 -4.39
CA ALA A 9 1.63 0.29 -4.90
C ALA A 9 2.27 -1.09 -4.99
N ILE A 10 2.07 -1.92 -3.97
CA ILE A 10 2.62 -3.28 -3.95
C ILE A 10 1.99 -4.14 -5.05
N ILE A 11 0.67 -4.08 -5.21
CA ILE A 11 -0.03 -4.82 -6.26
C ILE A 11 0.45 -4.37 -7.64
N ALA A 12 0.61 -3.07 -7.86
CA ALA A 12 1.12 -2.55 -9.14
C ALA A 12 2.47 -3.19 -9.50
N PHE A 13 3.33 -3.36 -8.50
CA PHE A 13 4.64 -3.98 -8.71
C PHE A 13 4.54 -5.49 -8.94
N ILE A 14 3.87 -6.24 -8.05
CA ILE A 14 3.86 -7.71 -8.15
C ILE A 14 3.05 -8.20 -9.35
N ALA A 15 2.01 -7.49 -9.74
CA ALA A 15 1.15 -7.86 -10.88
C ALA A 15 1.61 -7.21 -12.20
N ASP A 16 2.74 -6.52 -12.19
CA ASP A 16 3.31 -5.85 -13.35
C ASP A 16 2.30 -4.95 -14.07
N GLU A 17 1.59 -4.15 -13.27
CA GLU A 17 0.64 -3.16 -13.79
C GLU A 17 1.35 -1.99 -14.47
N PRO A 18 0.64 -1.14 -15.23
CA PRO A 18 1.28 0.00 -15.92
C PRO A 18 2.11 0.90 -15.01
N GLU A 19 1.74 1.03 -13.73
CA GLU A 19 2.43 1.88 -12.76
C GLU A 19 3.68 1.21 -12.14
N SER A 20 3.98 -0.03 -12.51
CA SER A 20 5.12 -0.78 -11.95
C SER A 20 6.44 -0.01 -12.04
N ASN A 21 6.70 0.65 -13.16
CA ASN A 21 7.93 1.43 -13.33
C ASN A 21 8.02 2.60 -12.37
N ILE A 22 6.89 3.21 -12.03
CA ILE A 22 6.85 4.30 -11.05
C ILE A 22 7.27 3.76 -9.68
N VAL A 23 6.75 2.60 -9.31
CA VAL A 23 7.11 1.96 -8.02
C VAL A 23 8.61 1.67 -7.99
N ILE A 24 9.15 1.05 -9.04
CA ILE A 24 10.57 0.73 -9.12
C ILE A 24 11.43 1.98 -8.97
N ASN A 25 11.08 3.05 -9.70
CA ASN A 25 11.85 4.28 -9.65
C ASN A 25 11.78 4.98 -8.31
N CYS A 26 10.60 5.03 -7.68
CA CYS A 26 10.41 5.68 -6.38
C CYS A 26 11.10 4.93 -5.25
N THR A 27 11.26 3.61 -5.37
CA THR A 27 11.74 2.77 -4.27
C THR A 27 13.22 2.42 -4.35
N LYS A 28 13.93 2.89 -5.37
CA LYS A 28 15.37 2.64 -5.51
C LYS A 28 16.12 3.13 -4.27
N ASN A 29 16.92 2.23 -3.68
CA ASN A 29 17.77 2.53 -2.52
C ASN A 29 16.97 2.99 -1.30
N ALA A 30 15.67 2.71 -1.24
CA ALA A 30 14.82 3.07 -0.12
C ALA A 30 14.58 1.86 0.80
N ILE A 31 14.34 2.16 2.07
CA ILE A 31 13.79 1.19 3.02
C ILE A 31 12.27 1.24 2.86
N LEU A 32 11.68 0.08 2.62
CA LEU A 32 10.24 -0.02 2.37
C LEU A 32 9.51 -0.36 3.66
N VAL A 33 8.48 0.41 3.96
CA VAL A 33 7.72 0.29 5.21
C VAL A 33 6.25 0.16 4.88
N SER A 34 5.52 -0.64 5.65
CA SER A 34 4.07 -0.72 5.52
C SER A 34 3.46 -1.21 6.84
N PRO A 35 2.22 -0.81 7.16
CA PRO A 35 1.53 -1.42 8.30
C PRO A 35 1.34 -2.91 8.11
N SER A 36 1.34 -3.67 9.20
CA SER A 36 1.24 -5.13 9.17
C SER A 36 -0.05 -5.63 8.51
N VAL A 37 -1.09 -4.80 8.45
CA VAL A 37 -2.35 -5.13 7.75
C VAL A 37 -2.20 -5.27 6.24
N VAL A 38 -1.07 -4.85 5.68
CA VAL A 38 -0.83 -4.92 4.23
C VAL A 38 -0.97 -6.34 3.71
N SER A 39 -0.54 -7.35 4.44
CA SER A 39 -0.68 -8.75 4.02
C SER A 39 -2.13 -9.14 3.82
N SER A 40 -3.02 -8.69 4.71
CA SER A 40 -4.47 -8.93 4.58
C SER A 40 -5.05 -8.24 3.36
N GLU A 41 -4.63 -7.00 3.10
CA GLU A 41 -5.10 -6.28 1.91
C GLU A 41 -4.59 -6.89 0.61
N ILE A 42 -3.33 -7.34 0.59
CA ILE A 42 -2.79 -8.06 -0.57
C ILE A 42 -3.60 -9.32 -0.83
N ALA A 43 -3.90 -10.10 0.22
CA ALA A 43 -4.72 -11.30 0.10
C ALA A 43 -6.10 -10.97 -0.48
N ASN A 44 -6.75 -9.92 0.02
CA ASN A 44 -8.04 -9.48 -0.52
C ASN A 44 -7.94 -9.05 -2.00
N ALA A 45 -6.90 -8.31 -2.35
CA ALA A 45 -6.70 -7.90 -3.74
C ALA A 45 -6.53 -9.10 -4.67
N LEU A 46 -5.73 -10.08 -4.26
CA LEU A 46 -5.53 -11.29 -5.06
C LEU A 46 -6.83 -12.09 -5.21
N THR A 47 -7.64 -12.19 -4.15
CA THR A 47 -8.93 -12.89 -4.24
C THR A 47 -9.91 -12.18 -5.16
N ARG A 48 -9.91 -10.83 -5.16
CA ARG A 48 -10.72 -10.07 -6.13
C ARG A 48 -10.27 -10.37 -7.57
N MET A 49 -8.97 -10.44 -7.81
CA MET A 49 -8.42 -10.76 -9.14
C MET A 49 -8.78 -12.18 -9.57
N ILE A 50 -8.83 -13.13 -8.63
CA ILE A 50 -9.29 -14.50 -8.90
C ILE A 50 -10.76 -14.49 -9.29
N LYS A 51 -11.61 -13.80 -8.53
CA LYS A 51 -13.04 -13.73 -8.78
C LYS A 51 -13.36 -13.06 -10.12
N LYS A 52 -12.55 -12.09 -10.53
CA LYS A 52 -12.72 -11.39 -11.82
C LYS A 52 -12.03 -12.11 -12.97
N GLU A 53 -11.49 -13.30 -12.74
CA GLU A 53 -10.81 -14.11 -13.75
C GLU A 53 -9.58 -13.41 -14.37
N ILE A 54 -8.96 -12.48 -13.63
CA ILE A 54 -7.67 -11.90 -13.99
C ILE A 54 -6.56 -12.89 -13.67
N ILE A 55 -6.65 -13.54 -12.50
CA ILE A 55 -5.80 -14.67 -12.14
C ILE A 55 -6.60 -15.93 -12.42
N THR A 56 -6.13 -16.74 -13.37
CA THR A 56 -6.87 -17.91 -13.86
C THR A 56 -6.23 -19.24 -13.49
N SER A 57 -5.07 -19.22 -12.83
CA SER A 57 -4.41 -20.45 -12.40
C SER A 57 -3.89 -20.30 -10.97
N LYS A 58 -3.88 -21.41 -10.24
CA LYS A 58 -3.30 -21.48 -8.90
C LYS A 58 -1.79 -21.17 -8.93
N GLU A 59 -1.12 -21.64 -9.99
CA GLU A 59 0.31 -21.38 -10.18
C GLU A 59 0.59 -19.88 -10.25
N LYS A 60 -0.18 -19.13 -11.04
CA LYS A 60 -0.03 -17.69 -11.16
C LYS A 60 -0.25 -17.00 -9.81
N MET A 61 -1.28 -17.42 -9.08
CA MET A 61 -1.55 -16.87 -7.74
C MET A 61 -0.35 -17.07 -6.82
N LEU A 62 0.21 -18.28 -6.80
CA LEU A 62 1.38 -18.58 -5.95
C LEU A 62 2.63 -17.81 -6.37
N ASP A 63 2.81 -17.56 -7.67
CA ASP A 63 3.91 -16.74 -8.16
C ASP A 63 3.81 -15.32 -7.61
N LEU A 64 2.62 -14.73 -7.61
CA LEU A 64 2.40 -13.39 -7.07
C LEU A 64 2.68 -13.34 -5.56
N VAL A 65 2.21 -14.35 -4.83
CA VAL A 65 2.49 -14.46 -3.39
C VAL A 65 4.00 -14.54 -3.14
N ASN A 66 4.71 -15.35 -3.93
CA ASN A 66 6.16 -15.49 -3.79
C ASN A 66 6.89 -14.16 -4.04
N ILE A 67 6.48 -13.41 -5.05
CA ILE A 67 7.06 -12.10 -5.32
C ILE A 67 6.81 -11.16 -4.13
N PHE A 68 5.59 -11.11 -3.61
CA PHE A 68 5.27 -10.29 -2.45
C PHE A 68 6.15 -10.65 -1.25
N GLN A 69 6.29 -11.93 -0.96
CA GLN A 69 7.05 -12.39 0.21
C GLN A 69 8.55 -12.12 0.10
N LYS A 70 9.06 -11.88 -1.10
CA LYS A 70 10.47 -11.51 -1.32
C LYS A 70 10.74 -10.02 -1.18
N ILE A 71 9.72 -9.19 -1.13
CA ILE A 71 9.92 -7.75 -0.92
C ILE A 71 10.43 -7.54 0.51
N PRO A 72 11.59 -6.88 0.69
CA PRO A 72 12.14 -6.62 2.03
C PRO A 72 11.35 -5.51 2.73
N LEU A 73 10.14 -5.81 3.13
CA LEU A 73 9.18 -4.85 3.65
C LEU A 73 9.24 -4.84 5.18
N LYS A 74 9.58 -3.69 5.75
CA LYS A 74 9.53 -3.49 7.20
C LYS A 74 8.09 -3.26 7.61
N MET A 75 7.50 -4.22 8.30
CA MET A 75 6.12 -4.11 8.76
C MET A 75 6.06 -3.47 10.15
N ILE A 76 5.14 -2.53 10.32
CA ILE A 76 4.95 -1.79 11.56
C ILE A 76 3.54 -1.99 12.08
N GLU A 77 3.37 -1.78 13.39
CA GLU A 77 2.06 -1.87 14.01
C GLU A 77 1.21 -0.65 13.67
N ILE A 78 -0.11 -0.87 13.59
CA ILE A 78 -1.06 0.23 13.43
C ILE A 78 -1.32 0.90 14.77
N ASN A 79 -1.68 2.18 14.73
CA ASN A 79 -2.26 2.87 15.87
C ASN A 79 -3.76 2.96 15.62
N LEU A 80 -4.52 2.12 16.30
CA LEU A 80 -5.95 1.97 16.03
C LEU A 80 -6.72 3.25 16.30
N GLU A 81 -6.51 3.87 17.46
CA GLU A 81 -7.24 5.08 17.85
C GLU A 81 -6.98 6.23 16.87
N LYS A 82 -5.72 6.52 16.58
CA LYS A 82 -5.35 7.61 15.67
C LYS A 82 -5.82 7.36 14.26
N SER A 83 -5.79 6.10 13.81
CA SER A 83 -6.31 5.74 12.50
C SER A 83 -7.81 5.97 12.41
N LEU A 84 -8.56 5.59 13.44
CA LEU A 84 -10.01 5.81 13.45
C LEU A 84 -10.37 7.30 13.54
N GLU A 85 -9.54 8.13 14.19
CA GLU A 85 -9.73 9.59 14.14
C GLU A 85 -9.63 10.11 12.71
N ILE A 86 -8.62 9.66 11.94
CA ILE A 86 -8.47 10.04 10.54
C ILE A 86 -9.68 9.55 9.72
N ALA A 87 -10.10 8.31 9.94
CA ALA A 87 -11.25 7.75 9.25
C ALA A 87 -12.53 8.53 9.56
N TRP A 88 -12.73 8.94 10.80
CA TRP A 88 -13.87 9.74 11.22
C TRP A 88 -13.91 11.11 10.53
N GLU A 89 -12.77 11.80 10.56
CA GLU A 89 -12.67 13.16 10.01
C GLU A 89 -12.82 13.20 8.49
N ASN A 90 -12.39 12.14 7.81
CA ASN A 90 -12.33 12.10 6.34
C ASN A 90 -13.36 11.14 5.72
N LYS A 91 -14.15 10.45 6.53
CA LYS A 91 -15.19 9.51 6.07
C LYS A 91 -14.63 8.43 5.15
N ILE A 92 -13.53 7.81 5.56
CA ILE A 92 -12.86 6.74 4.81
C ILE A 92 -12.84 5.44 5.62
N TYR A 93 -12.55 4.34 4.95
CA TYR A 93 -12.43 3.05 5.61
C TYR A 93 -11.13 2.93 6.39
N ALA A 94 -11.12 2.03 7.36
CA ALA A 94 -10.00 1.85 8.29
C ALA A 94 -8.69 1.48 7.58
N TYR A 95 -8.73 0.65 6.54
CA TYR A 95 -7.51 0.26 5.84
C TYR A 95 -6.77 1.47 5.28
N ASP A 96 -7.48 2.37 4.59
CA ASP A 96 -6.87 3.59 4.06
C ASP A 96 -6.30 4.44 5.19
N ALA A 97 -7.05 4.55 6.28
CA ALA A 97 -6.63 5.33 7.45
C ALA A 97 -5.36 4.76 8.10
N PHE A 98 -5.17 3.44 8.10
CA PHE A 98 -3.97 2.84 8.68
C PHE A 98 -2.70 3.31 7.97
N TYR A 99 -2.72 3.40 6.63
CA TYR A 99 -1.56 3.87 5.87
C TYR A 99 -1.32 5.36 6.08
N LEU A 100 -2.37 6.15 6.07
CA LEU A 100 -2.27 7.61 6.27
C LEU A 100 -1.75 7.93 7.67
N GLU A 101 -2.26 7.24 8.68
CA GLU A 101 -1.81 7.43 10.06
C GLU A 101 -0.32 7.08 10.20
N ALA A 102 0.09 5.94 9.68
CA ALA A 102 1.47 5.49 9.77
C ALA A 102 2.43 6.46 9.07
N ALA A 103 2.07 6.91 7.87
CA ALA A 103 2.89 7.87 7.12
C ALA A 103 3.04 9.18 7.90
N LYS A 104 1.94 9.67 8.48
CA LYS A 104 1.97 10.91 9.26
C LYS A 104 2.78 10.76 10.54
N ARG A 105 2.53 9.71 11.30
CA ARG A 105 3.21 9.47 12.59
C ARG A 105 4.71 9.30 12.41
N LEU A 106 5.13 8.59 11.37
CA LEU A 106 6.54 8.32 11.11
C LEU A 106 7.21 9.38 10.22
N ASN A 107 6.44 10.36 9.77
CA ASN A 107 6.92 11.40 8.85
C ASN A 107 7.56 10.80 7.59
N LEU A 108 6.90 9.82 6.99
CA LEU A 108 7.37 9.15 5.78
C LEU A 108 6.55 9.59 4.57
N PRO A 109 7.17 9.71 3.40
CA PRO A 109 6.40 9.87 2.17
C PRO A 109 5.62 8.60 1.89
N LEU A 110 4.45 8.75 1.29
CA LEU A 110 3.54 7.66 0.95
C LEU A 110 3.52 7.44 -0.56
N LEU A 111 3.74 6.21 -0.98
CA LEU A 111 3.55 5.80 -2.36
C LEU A 111 2.22 5.06 -2.47
N THR A 112 1.28 5.66 -3.16
CA THR A 112 -0.07 5.11 -3.40
C THR A 112 -0.56 5.52 -4.78
N PHE A 113 -1.44 4.69 -5.35
CA PHE A 113 -2.14 5.01 -6.60
C PHE A 113 -3.64 5.26 -6.38
N ASP A 114 -4.07 5.26 -5.12
CA ASP A 114 -5.44 5.59 -4.77
C ASP A 114 -5.61 7.11 -4.70
N ASN A 115 -6.44 7.67 -5.59
CA ASN A 115 -6.62 9.12 -5.69
C ASN A 115 -7.21 9.73 -4.43
N LYS A 116 -8.12 9.03 -3.76
CA LYS A 116 -8.69 9.50 -2.49
C LYS A 116 -7.60 9.62 -1.43
N MET A 117 -6.74 8.61 -1.31
CA MET A 117 -5.64 8.63 -0.36
C MET A 117 -4.63 9.73 -0.68
N LYS A 118 -4.37 9.98 -1.96
CA LYS A 118 -3.50 11.10 -2.37
C LYS A 118 -4.06 12.44 -1.88
N THR A 119 -5.34 12.66 -2.12
CA THR A 119 -6.01 13.91 -1.75
C THR A 119 -5.99 14.12 -0.24
N ILE A 120 -6.39 13.10 0.52
CA ILE A 120 -6.44 13.20 1.99
C ILE A 120 -5.04 13.29 2.57
N GLY A 121 -4.09 12.52 2.02
CA GLY A 121 -2.71 12.55 2.47
C GLY A 121 -2.10 13.96 2.38
N LYS A 122 -2.28 14.61 1.23
CA LYS A 122 -1.81 15.99 1.06
C LYS A 122 -2.47 16.95 2.04
N LYS A 123 -3.77 16.79 2.24
CA LYS A 123 -4.54 17.63 3.16
C LYS A 123 -4.00 17.57 4.59
N ILE A 124 -3.56 16.40 5.03
CA ILE A 124 -3.04 16.22 6.39
C ILE A 124 -1.52 16.32 6.49
N GLY A 125 -0.86 16.75 5.42
CA GLY A 125 0.57 17.07 5.43
C GLY A 125 1.51 15.92 5.08
N ILE A 126 1.01 14.87 4.44
CA ILE A 126 1.85 13.75 3.98
C ILE A 126 2.37 14.05 2.58
N THR A 127 3.66 13.80 2.36
CA THR A 127 4.26 13.88 1.03
C THR A 127 3.82 12.66 0.21
N ILE A 128 3.21 12.89 -0.95
CA ILE A 128 2.74 11.83 -1.83
C ILE A 128 3.76 11.64 -2.96
N LEU A 129 4.18 10.40 -3.16
CA LEU A 129 5.08 10.02 -4.26
C LEU A 129 4.30 9.42 -5.42
N GLY A 130 4.93 9.38 -6.60
CA GLY A 130 4.36 8.69 -7.76
C GLY A 130 3.35 9.53 -8.55
N GLU A 131 3.36 10.80 -8.38
CA GLU A 131 2.50 11.71 -9.15
C GLU A 131 3.16 12.18 -10.43
#